data_4115346c088af28db886931cb3ac0985
#
_entry.id   4115346c088af28db886931cb3ac0985
#
_cell.length_a   1.000
_cell.length_b   1.000
_cell.length_c   1.000
_cell.angle_alpha   90.00
_cell.angle_beta   90.00
_cell.angle_gamma   90.00
#
_symmetry.space_group_name_H-M   'P 1'
#
loop_
_entity.id
_entity.type
_entity.pdbx_description
1 polymer ?
#
loop_
_entity_poly.entity_id
_entity_poly.type
_entity_poly.pdbx_seq_one_letter_code
_entity_poly.pdbx_strand_id
1 'polypeptide(L)'
;TIKALSDSKLYDGTPLTNPNYTYTGKLADGDKLEVEVVGSQTDKGSSDNVVKSYKVTRDGVDVTNNYTFGASQKGTLTVTPRPVTLTSGGGEKEYDGTPLTNSTVTVGGSGFVAGEGATYNVTGSQLYVGSSDNTFDYTLNDNTKADNYIITKELGKLTVTQKSSEITIKALSDSKLYDGTPLTN
;
A
#
# COMPACT_ATOMS: atom_id res chain seq x y z
N THR A 1 -7.17 22.16 34.78
CA THR A 1 -6.75 20.88 34.15
C THR A 1 -6.12 21.19 32.81
N ILE A 2 -4.96 20.59 32.51
CA ILE A 2 -4.27 20.66 31.21
C ILE A 2 -4.49 19.34 30.48
N LYS A 3 -4.78 19.39 29.19
CA LYS A 3 -4.99 18.21 28.33
C LYS A 3 -4.08 18.26 27.12
N ALA A 4 -3.22 17.25 26.95
CA ALA A 4 -2.49 17.03 25.72
C ALA A 4 -3.44 16.65 24.57
N LEU A 5 -3.22 17.14 23.36
CA LEU A 5 -4.08 16.84 22.22
C LEU A 5 -3.73 15.51 21.58
N SER A 6 -4.74 14.87 21.01
CA SER A 6 -4.60 13.68 20.17
C SER A 6 -4.31 14.09 18.73
N ASP A 7 -3.71 13.17 17.96
CA ASP A 7 -3.50 13.31 16.53
C ASP A 7 -3.44 11.95 15.84
N SER A 8 -3.58 11.96 14.50
CA SER A 8 -3.51 10.73 13.71
C SER A 8 -2.97 10.99 12.31
N LYS A 9 -2.27 10.01 11.74
CA LYS A 9 -1.83 10.04 10.34
C LYS A 9 -1.75 8.64 9.74
N LEU A 10 -1.67 8.55 8.42
CA LEU A 10 -1.21 7.35 7.72
C LEU A 10 0.28 7.13 7.97
N TYR A 11 0.70 5.87 8.03
CA TYR A 11 2.12 5.53 8.08
C TYR A 11 2.88 6.19 6.92
N ASP A 12 3.95 6.88 7.24
CA ASP A 12 4.85 7.58 6.30
C ASP A 12 6.33 7.42 6.64
N GLY A 13 6.66 6.54 7.61
CA GLY A 13 8.02 6.29 8.06
C GLY A 13 8.57 7.33 9.04
N THR A 14 7.81 8.38 9.34
CA THR A 14 8.24 9.47 10.24
C THR A 14 7.47 9.46 11.56
N PRO A 15 8.06 9.96 12.67
CA PRO A 15 7.35 10.07 13.92
C PRO A 15 6.14 11.03 13.82
N LEU A 16 5.00 10.62 14.39
CA LEU A 16 3.88 11.50 14.71
C LEU A 16 4.11 12.06 16.11
N THR A 17 4.12 13.37 16.24
CA THR A 17 4.20 14.12 17.50
C THR A 17 3.16 15.23 17.51
N ASN A 18 2.63 15.59 18.67
CA ASN A 18 1.74 16.74 18.79
C ASN A 18 2.07 17.53 20.08
N PRO A 19 2.73 18.67 20.02
CA PRO A 19 3.09 19.46 21.19
C PRO A 19 1.92 20.30 21.72
N ASN A 20 0.77 20.29 21.06
CA ASN A 20 -0.36 21.13 21.40
C ASN A 20 -1.15 20.60 22.60
N TYR A 21 -1.77 21.54 23.32
CA TYR A 21 -2.59 21.25 24.50
C TYR A 21 -3.77 22.21 24.58
N THR A 22 -4.71 21.88 25.44
CA THR A 22 -5.79 22.75 25.91
C THR A 22 -5.76 22.79 27.43
N TYR A 23 -6.35 23.83 28.02
CA TYR A 23 -6.52 23.90 29.46
C TYR A 23 -7.84 24.57 29.84
N THR A 24 -8.31 24.27 31.04
CA THR A 24 -9.50 24.89 31.66
C THR A 24 -9.08 25.77 32.83
N GLY A 25 -9.86 26.81 33.09
CA GLY A 25 -9.59 27.83 34.09
C GLY A 25 -9.10 29.12 33.46
N LYS A 26 -8.87 30.13 34.30
CA LYS A 26 -8.37 31.43 33.88
C LYS A 26 -7.04 31.73 34.56
N LEU A 27 -6.13 32.32 33.82
CA LEU A 27 -4.92 32.95 34.33
C LEU A 27 -5.22 34.39 34.66
N ALA A 28 -4.47 34.98 35.60
CA ALA A 28 -4.46 36.43 35.81
C ALA A 28 -3.91 37.16 34.60
N ASP A 29 -4.37 38.37 34.37
CA ASP A 29 -3.89 39.17 33.24
C ASP A 29 -2.38 39.37 33.33
N GLY A 30 -1.69 39.07 32.21
CA GLY A 30 -0.23 39.11 32.11
C GLY A 30 0.49 37.79 32.44
N ASP A 31 -0.20 36.80 33.00
CA ASP A 31 0.38 35.47 33.25
C ASP A 31 0.31 34.59 32.00
N LYS A 32 1.31 33.73 31.82
CA LYS A 32 1.44 32.83 30.68
C LYS A 32 1.64 31.40 31.17
N LEU A 33 0.86 30.46 30.62
CA LEU A 33 1.04 29.02 30.83
C LEU A 33 2.00 28.47 29.79
N GLU A 34 3.08 27.87 30.24
CA GLU A 34 4.04 27.14 29.42
C GLU A 34 3.87 25.63 29.73
N VAL A 35 3.72 24.80 28.70
CA VAL A 35 3.50 23.37 28.85
C VAL A 35 4.42 22.61 27.93
N GLU A 36 5.08 21.61 28.44
CA GLU A 36 5.83 20.63 27.65
C GLU A 36 4.96 19.37 27.48
N VAL A 37 4.62 19.07 26.24
CA VAL A 37 3.89 17.84 25.87
C VAL A 37 4.84 16.92 25.15
N VAL A 38 4.85 15.64 25.49
CA VAL A 38 5.72 14.61 24.90
C VAL A 38 4.92 13.39 24.51
N GLY A 39 5.25 12.85 23.37
CA GLY A 39 4.70 11.62 22.79
C GLY A 39 5.23 11.42 21.40
N SER A 40 5.28 10.18 20.95
CA SER A 40 5.73 9.84 19.58
C SER A 40 5.17 8.48 19.18
N GLN A 41 4.71 8.37 17.92
CA GLN A 41 4.29 7.11 17.30
C GLN A 41 4.79 7.08 15.85
N THR A 42 5.57 6.07 15.48
CA THR A 42 6.12 5.93 14.13
C THR A 42 5.46 4.79 13.36
N ASP A 43 5.51 3.58 13.89
CA ASP A 43 4.88 2.41 13.27
C ASP A 43 3.35 2.43 13.51
N LYS A 44 2.60 1.65 12.75
CA LYS A 44 1.16 1.41 12.96
C LYS A 44 0.89 1.10 14.43
N GLY A 45 -0.06 1.81 15.01
CA GLY A 45 -0.44 1.65 16.42
C GLY A 45 -0.80 2.98 17.06
N SER A 46 -0.85 2.96 18.39
CA SER A 46 -1.16 4.15 19.18
C SER A 46 -0.26 4.24 20.40
N SER A 47 0.09 5.47 20.77
CA SER A 47 0.81 5.80 22.00
C SER A 47 0.19 7.00 22.69
N ASP A 48 0.52 7.15 23.96
CA ASP A 48 0.07 8.30 24.74
C ASP A 48 0.83 9.57 24.38
N ASN A 49 0.11 10.68 24.29
CA ASN A 49 0.65 12.03 24.26
C ASN A 49 0.42 12.66 25.64
N VAL A 50 1.49 12.97 26.37
CA VAL A 50 1.38 13.31 27.78
C VAL A 50 1.93 14.70 28.10
N VAL A 51 1.30 15.38 29.06
CA VAL A 51 1.86 16.59 29.67
C VAL A 51 3.01 16.17 30.57
N LYS A 52 4.24 16.48 30.17
CA LYS A 52 5.45 16.15 30.91
C LYS A 52 5.71 17.17 32.05
N SER A 53 5.56 18.45 31.72
CA SER A 53 5.76 19.55 32.68
C SER A 53 4.94 20.77 32.28
N TYR A 54 4.71 21.64 33.25
CA TYR A 54 4.08 22.94 33.03
C TYR A 54 4.56 23.95 34.07
N LYS A 55 4.50 25.21 33.72
CA LYS A 55 4.71 26.34 34.63
C LYS A 55 3.87 27.54 34.19
N VAL A 56 3.58 28.41 35.14
CA VAL A 56 3.00 29.74 34.88
C VAL A 56 4.06 30.79 35.14
N THR A 57 4.22 31.69 34.19
CA THR A 57 5.22 32.78 34.29
C THR A 57 4.57 34.14 34.16
N ARG A 58 5.11 35.12 34.89
CA ARG A 58 4.82 36.57 34.76
C ARG A 58 6.15 37.32 34.63
N ASP A 59 6.35 38.01 33.51
CA ASP A 59 7.59 38.76 33.23
C ASP A 59 8.86 37.91 33.46
N GLY A 60 8.79 36.62 33.13
CA GLY A 60 9.90 35.69 33.29
C GLY A 60 10.04 35.06 34.69
N VAL A 61 9.24 35.50 35.66
CA VAL A 61 9.22 34.92 37.03
C VAL A 61 8.23 33.78 37.10
N ASP A 62 8.63 32.68 37.71
CA ASP A 62 7.74 31.50 37.96
C ASP A 62 6.72 31.87 39.07
N VAL A 63 5.46 31.87 38.72
CA VAL A 63 4.33 32.13 39.61
C VAL A 63 3.36 30.90 39.71
N THR A 64 3.83 29.72 39.35
CA THR A 64 3.02 28.49 39.30
C THR A 64 2.31 28.18 40.64
N ASN A 65 2.99 28.49 41.77
CA ASN A 65 2.42 28.24 43.11
C ASN A 65 1.22 29.12 43.45
N ASN A 66 0.93 30.16 42.63
CA ASN A 66 -0.28 30.98 42.79
C ASN A 66 -1.53 30.30 42.20
N TYR A 67 -1.37 29.12 41.56
CA TYR A 67 -2.44 28.42 40.90
C TYR A 67 -2.60 26.99 41.44
N THR A 68 -3.84 26.48 41.37
CA THR A 68 -4.15 25.09 41.67
C THR A 68 -4.39 24.35 40.36
N PHE A 69 -3.67 23.24 40.16
CA PHE A 69 -3.81 22.37 39.00
C PHE A 69 -4.48 21.06 39.36
N GLY A 70 -5.51 20.69 38.58
CA GLY A 70 -6.04 19.32 38.58
C GLY A 70 -5.15 18.38 37.79
N ALA A 71 -5.37 17.08 37.90
CA ALA A 71 -4.64 16.06 37.18
C ALA A 71 -4.66 16.35 35.66
N SER A 72 -3.49 16.26 35.02
CA SER A 72 -3.36 16.41 33.57
C SER A 72 -4.02 15.22 32.86
N GLN A 73 -4.57 15.48 31.67
CA GLN A 73 -5.16 14.49 30.79
C GLN A 73 -4.24 14.24 29.59
N LYS A 74 -4.11 12.98 29.22
CA LYS A 74 -3.34 12.57 28.03
C LYS A 74 -4.19 12.63 26.77
N GLY A 75 -3.52 12.86 25.64
CA GLY A 75 -4.02 12.61 24.31
C GLY A 75 -3.52 11.24 23.79
N THR A 76 -3.89 10.91 22.55
CA THR A 76 -3.46 9.70 21.86
C THR A 76 -2.91 10.04 20.48
N LEU A 77 -1.74 9.51 20.16
CA LEU A 77 -1.14 9.59 18.82
C LEU A 77 -1.38 8.27 18.11
N THR A 78 -2.01 8.31 16.93
CA THR A 78 -2.37 7.11 16.18
C THR A 78 -1.79 7.12 14.78
N VAL A 79 -1.05 6.07 14.42
CA VAL A 79 -0.58 5.82 13.05
C VAL A 79 -1.37 4.66 12.47
N THR A 80 -2.06 4.90 11.35
CA THR A 80 -2.84 3.90 10.63
C THR A 80 -2.04 3.29 9.49
N PRO A 81 -2.33 2.01 9.10
CA PRO A 81 -1.59 1.34 8.02
C PRO A 81 -1.81 2.03 6.68
N ARG A 82 -0.75 2.06 5.87
CA ARG A 82 -0.75 2.67 4.54
C ARG A 82 -1.27 1.69 3.49
N PRO A 83 -2.29 2.04 2.68
CA PRO A 83 -2.82 1.16 1.66
C PRO A 83 -1.87 1.10 0.44
N VAL A 84 -1.57 -0.12 -0.01
CA VAL A 84 -0.76 -0.42 -1.20
C VAL A 84 -1.52 -1.41 -2.08
N THR A 85 -1.64 -1.13 -3.37
CA THR A 85 -2.20 -2.06 -4.35
C THR A 85 -1.09 -2.53 -5.28
N LEU A 86 -0.91 -3.85 -5.38
CA LEU A 86 0.05 -4.49 -6.27
C LEU A 86 -0.71 -5.11 -7.44
N THR A 87 -0.46 -4.64 -8.66
CA THR A 87 -1.17 -5.08 -9.87
C THR A 87 -0.21 -5.71 -10.85
N SER A 88 -0.41 -6.99 -11.21
CA SER A 88 0.38 -7.63 -12.26
C SER A 88 -0.04 -7.16 -13.66
N GLY A 89 0.91 -7.10 -14.60
CA GLY A 89 0.67 -6.68 -15.96
C GLY A 89 -0.24 -7.65 -16.74
N GLY A 90 -1.09 -7.12 -17.60
CA GLY A 90 -1.85 -7.89 -18.57
C GLY A 90 -1.17 -7.95 -19.94
N GLY A 91 -1.78 -8.67 -20.87
CA GLY A 91 -1.32 -8.71 -22.26
C GLY A 91 -2.25 -9.54 -23.14
N GLU A 92 -2.12 -9.33 -24.47
CA GLU A 92 -2.85 -10.07 -25.48
C GLU A 92 -1.94 -10.34 -26.69
N LYS A 93 -2.07 -11.52 -27.29
CA LYS A 93 -1.46 -11.86 -28.57
C LYS A 93 -2.24 -12.91 -29.32
N GLU A 94 -2.02 -13.02 -30.63
CA GLU A 94 -2.43 -14.19 -31.41
C GLU A 94 -1.58 -15.41 -31.07
N TYR A 95 -2.17 -16.60 -31.17
CA TYR A 95 -1.45 -17.85 -31.00
C TYR A 95 -0.29 -17.97 -31.99
N ASP A 96 0.92 -18.17 -31.46
CA ASP A 96 2.16 -18.31 -32.22
C ASP A 96 2.99 -19.53 -31.78
N GLY A 97 2.44 -20.38 -30.88
CA GLY A 97 3.13 -21.55 -30.34
C GLY A 97 4.06 -21.26 -29.16
N THR A 98 4.13 -20.00 -28.70
CA THR A 98 4.94 -19.60 -27.53
C THR A 98 4.06 -19.07 -26.40
N PRO A 99 4.46 -19.21 -25.12
CA PRO A 99 3.72 -18.66 -24.01
C PRO A 99 3.66 -17.14 -24.05
N LEU A 100 2.49 -16.56 -23.69
CA LEU A 100 2.35 -15.16 -23.32
C LEU A 100 2.66 -15.00 -21.83
N THR A 101 3.61 -14.15 -21.49
CA THR A 101 3.97 -13.80 -20.11
C THR A 101 4.15 -12.29 -19.98
N ASN A 102 3.96 -11.77 -18.79
CA ASN A 102 4.26 -10.37 -18.46
C ASN A 102 4.80 -10.31 -17.03
N SER A 103 6.07 -9.97 -16.86
CA SER A 103 6.76 -9.96 -15.56
C SER A 103 6.59 -8.66 -14.78
N THR A 104 5.81 -7.71 -15.26
CA THR A 104 5.64 -6.42 -14.58
C THR A 104 4.66 -6.52 -13.41
N VAL A 105 4.97 -5.80 -12.32
CA VAL A 105 4.05 -5.49 -11.23
C VAL A 105 4.11 -4.00 -10.98
N THR A 106 2.96 -3.34 -10.95
CA THR A 106 2.85 -1.92 -10.63
C THR A 106 2.37 -1.73 -9.20
N VAL A 107 2.88 -0.70 -8.54
CA VAL A 107 2.53 -0.32 -7.18
C VAL A 107 1.61 0.89 -7.24
N GLY A 108 0.40 0.72 -6.73
CA GLY A 108 -0.65 1.74 -6.64
C GLY A 108 -1.11 1.99 -5.20
N GLY A 109 -2.26 2.64 -5.07
CA GLY A 109 -2.75 3.13 -3.79
C GLY A 109 -1.89 4.30 -3.30
N SER A 110 -1.55 4.32 -2.01
CA SER A 110 -0.59 5.31 -1.47
C SER A 110 0.88 4.94 -1.73
N GLY A 111 1.14 3.73 -2.26
CA GLY A 111 2.48 3.20 -2.50
C GLY A 111 3.25 2.89 -1.22
N PHE A 112 4.43 2.32 -1.37
CA PHE A 112 5.35 2.14 -0.25
C PHE A 112 6.00 3.49 0.14
N VAL A 113 6.41 3.59 1.39
CA VAL A 113 7.25 4.71 1.85
C VAL A 113 8.60 4.67 1.13
N ALA A 114 9.19 5.82 0.88
CA ALA A 114 10.48 5.92 0.21
C ALA A 114 11.55 5.06 0.90
N GLY A 115 12.22 4.21 0.11
CA GLY A 115 13.22 3.25 0.62
C GLY A 115 12.64 1.94 1.12
N GLU A 116 11.34 1.81 1.28
CA GLU A 116 10.63 0.55 1.58
C GLU A 116 10.03 -0.06 0.30
N GLY A 117 9.64 -1.33 0.34
CA GLY A 117 9.07 -1.99 -0.82
C GLY A 117 9.03 -3.51 -0.74
N ALA A 118 8.90 -4.13 -1.92
CA ALA A 118 8.83 -5.57 -2.08
C ALA A 118 9.54 -6.02 -3.37
N THR A 119 9.92 -7.29 -3.42
CA THR A 119 10.30 -8.00 -4.63
C THR A 119 9.15 -8.87 -5.10
N TYR A 120 9.07 -9.13 -6.40
CA TYR A 120 7.95 -9.83 -7.02
C TYR A 120 8.43 -11.05 -7.79
N ASN A 121 7.66 -12.14 -7.71
CA ASN A 121 7.83 -13.34 -8.52
C ASN A 121 6.55 -13.59 -9.32
N VAL A 122 6.54 -13.20 -10.60
CA VAL A 122 5.39 -13.34 -11.49
C VAL A 122 5.45 -14.70 -12.17
N THR A 123 4.38 -15.48 -12.06
CA THR A 123 4.30 -16.88 -12.52
C THR A 123 3.22 -17.12 -13.57
N GLY A 124 2.40 -16.11 -13.88
CA GLY A 124 1.33 -16.20 -14.85
C GLY A 124 1.84 -16.49 -16.27
N SER A 125 1.12 -17.35 -17.01
CA SER A 125 1.44 -17.71 -18.38
C SER A 125 0.18 -18.22 -19.09
N GLN A 126 0.03 -17.87 -20.39
CA GLN A 126 -1.03 -18.36 -21.26
C GLN A 126 -0.43 -18.82 -22.59
N LEU A 127 -0.57 -20.10 -22.93
CA LEU A 127 -0.03 -20.66 -24.17
C LEU A 127 -1.12 -20.85 -25.23
N TYR A 128 -2.23 -21.49 -24.87
CA TYR A 128 -3.31 -21.80 -25.78
C TYR A 128 -4.36 -20.69 -25.80
N VAL A 129 -5.21 -20.69 -26.84
CA VAL A 129 -6.34 -19.77 -26.98
C VAL A 129 -7.20 -19.79 -25.71
N GLY A 130 -7.42 -18.62 -25.14
CA GLY A 130 -8.13 -18.40 -23.88
C GLY A 130 -7.47 -17.31 -23.05
N SER A 131 -7.92 -17.19 -21.81
CA SER A 131 -7.41 -16.18 -20.87
C SER A 131 -7.10 -16.80 -19.52
N SER A 132 -6.05 -16.32 -18.88
CA SER A 132 -5.69 -16.67 -17.50
C SER A 132 -5.26 -15.43 -16.71
N ASP A 133 -5.29 -15.55 -15.38
CA ASP A 133 -4.76 -14.52 -14.50
C ASP A 133 -3.23 -14.53 -14.52
N ASN A 134 -2.64 -13.36 -14.53
CA ASN A 134 -1.20 -13.21 -14.36
C ASN A 134 -0.85 -13.26 -12.88
N THR A 135 -0.70 -14.47 -12.35
CA THR A 135 -0.43 -14.70 -10.93
C THR A 135 0.98 -14.27 -10.53
N PHE A 136 1.11 -13.81 -9.30
CA PHE A 136 2.41 -13.44 -8.73
C PHE A 136 2.40 -13.58 -7.20
N ASP A 137 3.59 -13.69 -6.64
CA ASP A 137 3.85 -13.56 -5.21
C ASP A 137 4.79 -12.38 -4.96
N TYR A 138 4.82 -11.88 -3.72
CA TYR A 138 5.72 -10.83 -3.31
C TYR A 138 6.38 -11.16 -1.97
N THR A 139 7.57 -10.62 -1.77
CA THR A 139 8.29 -10.66 -0.49
C THR A 139 8.66 -9.23 -0.13
N LEU A 140 8.26 -8.79 1.06
CA LEU A 140 8.65 -7.46 1.55
C LEU A 140 10.16 -7.39 1.76
N ASN A 141 10.74 -6.23 1.49
CA ASN A 141 12.14 -5.97 1.77
C ASN A 141 12.38 -6.00 3.30
N ASP A 142 13.62 -6.27 3.72
CA ASP A 142 13.98 -6.44 5.13
C ASP A 142 13.63 -5.24 6.02
N ASN A 143 13.61 -4.04 5.44
CA ASN A 143 13.26 -2.79 6.12
C ASN A 143 11.76 -2.45 6.07
N THR A 144 10.93 -3.31 5.46
CA THR A 144 9.50 -3.07 5.24
C THR A 144 8.67 -3.94 6.17
N LYS A 145 8.01 -3.31 7.15
CA LYS A 145 7.18 -4.02 8.13
C LYS A 145 5.77 -4.22 7.59
N ALA A 146 5.31 -5.47 7.50
CA ALA A 146 3.98 -5.82 6.99
C ALA A 146 2.85 -5.09 7.73
N ASP A 147 2.96 -4.92 9.05
CA ASP A 147 1.93 -4.28 9.87
C ASP A 147 1.69 -2.80 9.54
N ASN A 148 2.67 -2.13 8.93
CA ASN A 148 2.56 -0.74 8.52
C ASN A 148 1.76 -0.56 7.21
N TYR A 149 1.36 -1.65 6.56
CA TYR A 149 0.70 -1.63 5.26
C TYR A 149 -0.58 -2.48 5.23
N ILE A 150 -1.52 -2.09 4.38
CA ILE A 150 -2.63 -2.92 3.90
C ILE A 150 -2.34 -3.19 2.43
N ILE A 151 -1.90 -4.41 2.11
CA ILE A 151 -1.50 -4.78 0.75
C ILE A 151 -2.63 -5.56 0.08
N THR A 152 -3.09 -5.07 -1.06
CA THR A 152 -4.08 -5.70 -1.93
C THR A 152 -3.41 -6.15 -3.22
N LYS A 153 -3.70 -7.38 -3.69
CA LYS A 153 -3.24 -7.90 -4.98
C LYS A 153 -4.35 -7.79 -6.02
N GLU A 154 -4.01 -7.27 -7.19
CA GLU A 154 -4.85 -7.28 -8.38
C GLU A 154 -4.12 -8.01 -9.50
N LEU A 155 -4.84 -8.91 -10.23
CA LEU A 155 -4.25 -9.74 -11.25
C LEU A 155 -4.62 -9.22 -12.64
N GLY A 156 -3.62 -8.96 -13.48
CA GLY A 156 -3.78 -8.72 -14.89
C GLY A 156 -4.24 -9.99 -15.63
N LYS A 157 -4.79 -9.82 -16.83
CA LYS A 157 -5.21 -10.92 -17.71
C LYS A 157 -4.21 -11.13 -18.83
N LEU A 158 -3.86 -12.40 -19.09
CA LEU A 158 -3.09 -12.83 -20.25
C LEU A 158 -4.06 -13.54 -21.21
N THR A 159 -4.21 -13.00 -22.41
CA THR A 159 -5.17 -13.50 -23.41
C THR A 159 -4.44 -13.91 -24.68
N VAL A 160 -4.64 -15.15 -25.12
CA VAL A 160 -4.19 -15.66 -26.42
C VAL A 160 -5.41 -15.84 -27.32
N THR A 161 -5.43 -15.19 -28.46
CA THR A 161 -6.51 -15.26 -29.44
C THR A 161 -6.16 -16.28 -30.55
N GLN A 162 -7.17 -16.70 -31.30
CA GLN A 162 -6.96 -17.54 -32.48
C GLN A 162 -6.07 -16.82 -33.50
N LYS A 163 -5.28 -17.60 -34.23
CA LYS A 163 -4.50 -17.07 -35.34
C LYS A 163 -5.46 -16.56 -36.43
N SER A 164 -5.29 -15.32 -36.86
CA SER A 164 -6.18 -14.66 -37.85
C SER A 164 -6.05 -15.23 -39.27
N SER A 165 -4.93 -15.89 -39.59
CA SER A 165 -4.74 -16.52 -40.90
C SER A 165 -5.56 -17.80 -41.01
N GLU A 166 -6.54 -17.82 -41.94
CA GLU A 166 -7.37 -18.96 -42.26
C GLU A 166 -6.53 -20.13 -42.84
N ILE A 167 -6.76 -21.33 -42.32
CA ILE A 167 -6.19 -22.57 -42.87
C ILE A 167 -7.21 -23.14 -43.82
N THR A 168 -6.86 -23.20 -45.11
CA THR A 168 -7.68 -23.81 -46.12
C THR A 168 -7.13 -25.19 -46.48
N ILE A 169 -7.99 -26.22 -46.36
CA ILE A 169 -7.66 -27.60 -46.70
C ILE A 169 -8.27 -27.91 -48.05
N LYS A 170 -7.44 -28.33 -49.03
CA LYS A 170 -7.89 -28.78 -50.34
C LYS A 170 -7.40 -30.18 -50.59
N ALA A 171 -8.32 -31.10 -50.85
CA ALA A 171 -7.98 -32.43 -51.33
C ALA A 171 -7.40 -32.34 -52.74
N LEU A 172 -6.37 -33.12 -53.01
CA LEU A 172 -5.80 -33.25 -54.31
C LEU A 172 -6.70 -34.13 -55.21
N SER A 173 -6.72 -33.79 -56.48
CA SER A 173 -7.37 -34.64 -57.52
C SER A 173 -6.35 -35.56 -58.14
N ASP A 174 -6.78 -36.74 -58.47
CA ASP A 174 -5.96 -37.71 -59.21
C ASP A 174 -6.80 -38.38 -60.34
N SER A 175 -6.13 -38.95 -61.34
CA SER A 175 -6.76 -39.66 -62.40
C SER A 175 -5.87 -40.81 -62.87
N LYS A 176 -6.49 -41.91 -63.29
CA LYS A 176 -5.77 -43.04 -63.89
C LYS A 176 -6.58 -43.68 -65.01
N LEU A 177 -5.91 -44.37 -65.91
CA LEU A 177 -6.57 -45.25 -66.84
C LEU A 177 -7.21 -46.41 -66.09
N TYR A 178 -8.35 -46.90 -66.58
CA TYR A 178 -9.03 -48.03 -65.98
C TYR A 178 -8.12 -49.29 -65.99
N ASP A 179 -7.91 -49.87 -64.83
CA ASP A 179 -7.09 -51.02 -64.57
C ASP A 179 -7.79 -52.07 -63.67
N GLY A 180 -9.08 -51.91 -63.38
CA GLY A 180 -9.86 -52.77 -62.53
C GLY A 180 -9.63 -52.57 -61.02
N THR A 181 -8.85 -51.56 -60.60
CA THR A 181 -8.61 -51.25 -59.17
C THR A 181 -9.17 -49.86 -58.82
N PRO A 182 -9.54 -49.65 -57.53
CA PRO A 182 -9.98 -48.32 -57.07
C PRO A 182 -8.88 -47.24 -57.26
N LEU A 183 -9.29 -46.00 -57.64
CA LEU A 183 -8.44 -44.82 -57.55
C LEU A 183 -8.59 -44.21 -56.17
N THR A 184 -7.51 -44.05 -55.42
CA THR A 184 -7.43 -43.40 -54.14
C THR A 184 -6.32 -42.35 -54.12
N ASN A 185 -6.57 -41.22 -53.45
CA ASN A 185 -5.61 -40.14 -53.26
C ASN A 185 -5.74 -39.58 -51.80
#